data_056a1942d3183836744eff5b8bd9aa0e
#
_entry.id   056a1942d3183836744eff5b8bd9aa0e
#
_cell.length_a   1.000
_cell.length_b   1.000
_cell.length_c   1.000
_cell.angle_alpha   90.00
_cell.angle_beta   90.00
_cell.angle_gamma   90.00
#
_symmetry.space_group_name_H-M   'P 1'
#
loop_
_entity.id
_entity.type
_entity.pdbx_description
1 polymer ?
#
loop_
_entity_poly.entity_id
_entity_poly.type
_entity_poly.pdbx_seq_one_letter_code
_entity_poly.pdbx_strand_id
1 'polypeptide(L)'
;MTTDATDVPGDSLVETGRASPDECPFCAIVDGRAPARVVRRWPDSLAIVPLSPVTAGHTLIIPKTHVADIGVDPAVSAATMRRAAELAAEFGACNIITSRGELATQSVFHLHLHLLPRRRQDGLPLPWAPEPNRQDSAEPHSVSAISHWIKREYYCGGAGV
;
A
#
# COMPACT_ATOMS: atom_id res chain seq x y z
N MET A 1 -22.39 -57.85 3.55
CA MET A 1 -22.10 -56.98 2.41
C MET A 1 -21.62 -55.64 2.98
N THR A 2 -20.35 -55.54 3.06
CA THR A 2 -19.58 -54.40 3.62
C THR A 2 -19.31 -53.43 2.48
N THR A 3 -19.79 -52.20 2.56
CA THR A 3 -19.49 -51.13 1.61
C THR A 3 -18.26 -50.39 2.09
N ASP A 4 -17.28 -50.43 1.24
CA ASP A 4 -15.99 -49.79 1.25
C ASP A 4 -16.08 -48.28 1.36
N ALA A 5 -15.41 -47.71 2.36
CA ALA A 5 -15.28 -46.25 2.49
C ALA A 5 -14.05 -45.85 1.67
N THR A 6 -14.28 -45.18 0.54
CA THR A 6 -13.24 -44.58 -0.28
C THR A 6 -12.49 -43.51 0.50
N ASP A 7 -11.24 -43.79 0.79
CA ASP A 7 -10.20 -42.92 1.26
C ASP A 7 -10.00 -41.78 0.23
N VAL A 8 -10.34 -40.55 0.61
CA VAL A 8 -10.04 -39.37 -0.18
C VAL A 8 -8.64 -38.90 0.25
N PRO A 9 -7.62 -38.93 -0.64
CA PRO A 9 -6.30 -38.46 -0.30
C PRO A 9 -6.37 -36.94 0.03
N GLY A 10 -5.87 -36.59 1.21
CA GLY A 10 -5.80 -35.26 1.71
C GLY A 10 -5.14 -34.33 0.71
N ASP A 11 -5.89 -33.29 0.35
CA ASP A 11 -5.41 -32.15 -0.40
C ASP A 11 -4.29 -31.47 0.40
N SER A 12 -3.08 -31.74 -0.03
CA SER A 12 -1.86 -31.13 0.50
C SER A 12 -1.90 -29.67 0.06
N LEU A 13 -2.48 -28.80 0.90
CA LEU A 13 -2.41 -27.36 0.70
C LEU A 13 -0.93 -26.97 0.65
N VAL A 14 -0.47 -26.74 -0.57
CA VAL A 14 0.82 -26.11 -0.83
C VAL A 14 0.79 -24.77 -0.10
N GLU A 15 1.51 -24.68 1.02
CA GLU A 15 1.80 -23.40 1.68
C GLU A 15 2.67 -22.58 0.74
N THR A 16 2.02 -21.88 -0.19
CA THR A 16 2.68 -20.93 -1.07
C THR A 16 3.18 -19.75 -0.24
N GLY A 17 4.49 -19.76 0.04
CA GLY A 17 5.33 -18.58 0.15
C GLY A 17 4.91 -17.47 1.12
N ARG A 18 4.44 -17.79 2.35
CA ARG A 18 4.41 -16.80 3.43
C ARG A 18 5.83 -16.57 3.92
N ALA A 19 6.46 -15.48 3.48
CA ALA A 19 7.69 -15.02 4.09
C ALA A 19 7.48 -14.90 5.60
N SER A 20 8.39 -15.46 6.39
CA SER A 20 8.36 -15.28 7.84
C SER A 20 8.45 -13.79 8.19
N PRO A 21 7.93 -13.33 9.35
CA PRO A 21 8.12 -11.94 9.78
C PRO A 21 9.56 -11.48 9.73
N ASP A 22 10.52 -12.39 9.97
CA ASP A 22 11.97 -12.09 9.96
C ASP A 22 12.50 -11.78 8.55
N GLU A 23 11.91 -12.35 7.51
CA GLU A 23 12.27 -12.14 6.10
C GLU A 23 11.43 -11.06 5.43
N CYS A 24 10.40 -10.56 6.11
CA CYS A 24 9.48 -9.57 5.56
C CYS A 24 10.13 -8.17 5.51
N PRO A 25 10.23 -7.53 4.33
CA PRO A 25 10.83 -6.21 4.21
C PRO A 25 10.06 -5.12 4.97
N PHE A 26 8.74 -5.25 5.10
CA PHE A 26 7.94 -4.27 5.87
C PHE A 26 8.10 -4.48 7.37
N CYS A 27 8.24 -5.70 7.87
CA CYS A 27 8.62 -5.94 9.25
C CYS A 27 10.00 -5.34 9.56
N ALA A 28 10.96 -5.51 8.66
CA ALA A 28 12.28 -4.90 8.82
C ALA A 28 12.23 -3.37 8.91
N ILE A 29 11.34 -2.71 8.14
CA ILE A 29 11.11 -1.25 8.23
C ILE A 29 10.42 -0.88 9.54
N VAL A 30 9.40 -1.63 9.96
CA VAL A 30 8.66 -1.41 11.21
C VAL A 30 9.60 -1.47 12.42
N ASP A 31 10.51 -2.44 12.42
CA ASP A 31 11.51 -2.67 13.48
C ASP A 31 12.73 -1.74 13.40
N GLY A 32 12.81 -0.91 12.35
CA GLY A 32 13.95 -0.02 12.12
C GLY A 32 15.22 -0.72 11.63
N ARG A 33 15.13 -2.00 11.22
CA ARG A 33 16.23 -2.79 10.64
C ARG A 33 16.51 -2.44 9.18
N ALA A 34 15.49 -1.89 8.47
CA ALA A 34 15.66 -1.42 7.11
C ALA A 34 15.25 0.06 6.99
N PRO A 35 15.93 0.85 6.14
CA PRO A 35 15.64 2.25 5.95
C PRO A 35 14.32 2.41 5.16
N ALA A 36 13.53 3.44 5.51
CA ALA A 36 12.37 3.87 4.73
C ALA A 36 12.14 5.37 4.91
N ARG A 37 11.61 6.00 3.87
CA ARG A 37 11.14 7.38 3.96
C ARG A 37 9.76 7.38 4.61
N VAL A 38 9.72 7.64 5.92
CA VAL A 38 8.48 7.66 6.69
C VAL A 38 7.79 9.01 6.54
N VAL A 39 6.52 8.98 6.14
CA VAL A 39 5.63 10.15 6.02
C VAL A 39 4.92 10.40 7.33
N ARG A 40 4.40 9.35 7.96
CA ARG A 40 3.67 9.45 9.23
C ARG A 40 3.85 8.18 10.07
N ARG A 41 3.77 8.35 11.39
CA ARG A 41 3.81 7.26 12.36
C ARG A 41 2.57 7.28 13.24
N TRP A 42 1.96 6.12 13.43
CA TRP A 42 0.90 5.89 14.41
C TRP A 42 1.33 4.78 15.39
N PRO A 43 0.63 4.59 16.49
CA PRO A 43 0.93 3.48 17.40
C PRO A 43 0.87 2.11 16.72
N ASP A 44 -0.06 1.93 15.77
CA ASP A 44 -0.41 0.68 15.11
C ASP A 44 0.09 0.55 13.66
N SER A 45 0.53 1.65 13.02
CA SER A 45 0.86 1.67 11.59
C SER A 45 1.97 2.67 11.25
N LEU A 46 2.54 2.53 10.06
CA LEU A 46 3.43 3.51 9.43
C LEU A 46 2.87 3.92 8.07
N ALA A 47 3.11 5.16 7.68
CA ALA A 47 2.99 5.61 6.30
C ALA A 47 4.39 5.85 5.74
N ILE A 48 4.71 5.23 4.61
CA ILE A 48 6.03 5.32 3.96
C ILE A 48 5.89 5.64 2.48
N VAL A 49 6.89 6.26 1.90
CA VAL A 49 7.00 6.41 0.44
C VAL A 49 7.54 5.11 -0.14
N PRO A 50 6.89 4.50 -1.14
CA PRO A 50 7.42 3.32 -1.82
C PRO A 50 8.70 3.64 -2.59
N LEU A 51 9.51 2.61 -2.88
CA LEU A 51 10.75 2.76 -3.66
C LEU A 51 10.48 3.28 -5.07
N SER A 52 9.35 2.89 -5.67
CA SER A 52 8.94 3.30 -7.01
C SER A 52 7.55 3.93 -6.96
N PRO A 53 7.43 5.21 -6.58
CA PRO A 53 6.15 5.88 -6.50
C PRO A 53 5.58 6.11 -7.92
N VAL A 54 4.32 5.72 -8.15
CA VAL A 54 3.64 5.87 -9.46
C VAL A 54 3.06 7.26 -9.66
N THR A 55 2.94 8.06 -8.61
CA THR A 55 2.50 9.46 -8.64
C THR A 55 3.12 10.22 -7.47
N ALA A 56 3.18 11.55 -7.55
CA ALA A 56 3.61 12.37 -6.44
C ALA A 56 2.65 12.22 -5.25
N GLY A 57 3.19 11.94 -4.07
CA GLY A 57 2.41 11.66 -2.86
C GLY A 57 1.94 10.21 -2.72
N HIS A 58 2.31 9.31 -3.65
CA HIS A 58 2.06 7.87 -3.46
C HIS A 58 2.66 7.42 -2.13
N THR A 59 1.81 6.89 -1.27
CA THR A 59 2.17 6.47 0.09
C THR A 59 1.65 5.07 0.35
N LEU A 60 2.45 4.25 1.03
CA LEU A 60 2.00 2.95 1.56
C LEU A 60 1.67 3.11 3.02
N ILE A 61 0.49 2.66 3.42
CA ILE A 61 0.12 2.50 4.84
C ILE A 61 0.28 1.03 5.18
N ILE A 62 1.17 0.73 6.13
CA ILE A 62 1.51 -0.61 6.57
C ILE A 62 1.20 -0.76 8.06
N PRO A 63 0.53 -1.81 8.53
CA PRO A 63 0.38 -2.09 9.96
C PRO A 63 1.72 -2.53 10.55
N LYS A 64 1.91 -2.30 11.84
CA LYS A 64 3.06 -2.85 12.57
C LYS A 64 2.91 -4.34 12.86
N THR A 65 1.67 -4.80 13.00
CA THR A 65 1.35 -6.21 13.12
C THR A 65 1.47 -6.88 11.75
N HIS A 66 2.28 -7.93 11.66
CA HIS A 66 2.40 -8.70 10.44
C HIS A 66 1.13 -9.50 10.17
N VAL A 67 0.45 -9.19 9.08
CA VAL A 67 -0.62 -9.98 8.46
C VAL A 67 -0.37 -10.00 6.96
N ALA A 68 -0.53 -11.15 6.33
CA ALA A 68 -0.13 -11.29 4.93
C ALA A 68 -0.91 -10.38 3.98
N ASP A 69 -2.21 -10.24 4.19
CA ASP A 69 -3.10 -9.45 3.33
C ASP A 69 -4.34 -8.97 4.08
N ILE A 70 -5.21 -8.24 3.40
CA ILE A 70 -6.43 -7.64 3.93
C ILE A 70 -7.46 -8.66 4.47
N GLY A 71 -7.38 -9.92 4.05
CA GLY A 71 -8.33 -10.97 4.44
C GLY A 71 -7.91 -11.79 5.65
N VAL A 72 -6.68 -11.63 6.16
CA VAL A 72 -6.14 -12.47 7.25
C VAL A 72 -6.70 -12.07 8.61
N ASP A 73 -6.71 -10.78 8.92
CA ASP A 73 -7.22 -10.23 10.17
C ASP A 73 -8.06 -8.97 9.90
N PRO A 74 -9.39 -9.07 10.00
CA PRO A 74 -10.27 -7.93 9.78
C PRO A 74 -10.05 -6.76 10.73
N ALA A 75 -9.61 -7.00 11.97
CA ALA A 75 -9.38 -5.94 12.94
C ALA A 75 -8.13 -5.13 12.57
N VAL A 76 -7.02 -5.80 12.20
CA VAL A 76 -5.81 -5.14 11.69
C VAL A 76 -6.11 -4.40 10.39
N SER A 77 -6.89 -5.01 9.49
CA SER A 77 -7.29 -4.40 8.22
C SER A 77 -8.12 -3.13 8.42
N ALA A 78 -9.09 -3.15 9.32
CA ALA A 78 -9.92 -2.00 9.66
C ALA A 78 -9.09 -0.87 10.30
N ALA A 79 -8.18 -1.22 11.23
CA ALA A 79 -7.28 -0.23 11.83
C ALA A 79 -6.39 0.43 10.79
N THR A 80 -5.80 -0.36 9.87
CA THR A 80 -4.94 0.14 8.80
C THR A 80 -5.73 1.03 7.82
N MET A 81 -6.97 0.62 7.46
CA MET A 81 -7.84 1.42 6.60
C MET A 81 -8.22 2.75 7.25
N ARG A 82 -8.45 2.77 8.57
CA ARG A 82 -8.70 4.02 9.31
C ARG A 82 -7.51 4.98 9.18
N ARG A 83 -6.26 4.49 9.28
CA ARG A 83 -5.07 5.31 9.09
C ARG A 83 -4.94 5.82 7.66
N ALA A 84 -5.29 4.99 6.68
CA ALA A 84 -5.35 5.42 5.29
C ALA A 84 -6.42 6.51 5.07
N ALA A 85 -7.59 6.41 5.70
CA ALA A 85 -8.64 7.40 5.62
C ALA A 85 -8.25 8.74 6.29
N GLU A 86 -7.56 8.69 7.44
CA GLU A 86 -7.01 9.88 8.10
C GLU A 86 -6.05 10.64 7.16
N LEU A 87 -5.17 9.91 6.46
CA LEU A 87 -4.23 10.52 5.52
C LEU A 87 -4.92 10.98 4.23
N ALA A 88 -5.92 10.22 3.75
CA ALA A 88 -6.68 10.55 2.54
C ALA A 88 -7.44 11.87 2.66
N ALA A 89 -7.86 12.25 3.87
CA ALA A 89 -8.54 13.52 4.13
C ALA A 89 -7.70 14.76 3.79
N GLU A 90 -6.38 14.60 3.63
CA GLU A 90 -5.46 15.68 3.24
C GLU A 90 -5.45 15.94 1.72
N PHE A 91 -6.09 15.06 0.92
CA PHE A 91 -6.11 15.15 -0.53
C PHE A 91 -7.53 15.41 -1.04
N GLY A 92 -7.65 16.29 -2.03
CA GLY A 92 -8.94 16.58 -2.68
C GLY A 92 -9.49 15.39 -3.49
N ALA A 93 -8.59 14.52 -3.98
CA ALA A 93 -8.93 13.29 -4.68
C ALA A 93 -7.82 12.25 -4.49
N CYS A 94 -8.19 11.02 -4.17
CA CYS A 94 -7.24 9.90 -4.06
C CYS A 94 -7.93 8.57 -4.30
N ASN A 95 -7.13 7.54 -4.57
CA ASN A 95 -7.56 6.15 -4.49
C ASN A 95 -6.82 5.47 -3.34
N ILE A 96 -7.49 4.53 -2.67
CA ILE A 96 -6.87 3.58 -1.75
C ILE A 96 -7.03 2.21 -2.39
N ILE A 97 -5.90 1.53 -2.62
CA ILE A 97 -5.86 0.24 -3.29
C ILE A 97 -5.06 -0.73 -2.43
N THR A 98 -5.53 -1.96 -2.33
CA THR A 98 -4.78 -3.07 -1.74
C THR A 98 -4.94 -4.31 -2.60
N SER A 99 -3.95 -5.19 -2.58
CA SER A 99 -3.95 -6.44 -3.31
C SER A 99 -3.94 -7.61 -2.34
N ARG A 100 -4.62 -8.70 -2.72
CA ARG A 100 -4.57 -9.98 -2.02
C ARG A 100 -4.15 -11.07 -2.97
N GLY A 101 -2.96 -11.64 -2.72
CA GLY A 101 -2.39 -12.72 -3.52
C GLY A 101 -1.68 -12.26 -4.79
N GLU A 102 -0.90 -13.16 -5.37
CA GLU A 102 -0.04 -12.89 -6.53
C GLU A 102 -0.82 -12.49 -7.78
N LEU A 103 -1.97 -13.13 -8.03
CA LEU A 103 -2.83 -12.81 -9.17
C LEU A 103 -3.38 -11.39 -9.12
N ALA A 104 -3.46 -10.79 -7.92
CA ALA A 104 -3.80 -9.39 -7.72
C ALA A 104 -2.56 -8.50 -7.62
N THR A 105 -1.39 -8.98 -8.07
CA THR A 105 -0.11 -8.26 -8.08
C THR A 105 0.49 -7.95 -6.70
N GLN A 106 0.11 -8.69 -5.66
CA GLN A 106 0.75 -8.57 -4.37
C GLN A 106 2.16 -9.17 -4.43
N SER A 107 3.18 -8.34 -4.24
CA SER A 107 4.59 -8.75 -4.27
C SER A 107 5.21 -8.90 -2.88
N VAL A 108 4.63 -8.26 -1.85
CA VAL A 108 5.05 -8.37 -0.45
C VAL A 108 3.87 -8.87 0.36
N PHE A 109 4.01 -10.06 0.97
CA PHE A 109 2.98 -10.66 1.82
C PHE A 109 3.02 -10.08 3.24
N HIS A 110 2.72 -8.82 3.31
CA HIS A 110 2.44 -8.00 4.47
C HIS A 110 1.41 -6.98 4.02
N LEU A 111 0.28 -6.88 4.72
CA LEU A 111 -0.78 -5.94 4.38
C LEU A 111 -0.23 -4.54 4.14
N HIS A 112 -0.57 -3.97 3.02
CA HIS A 112 -0.29 -2.58 2.71
C HIS A 112 -1.39 -1.97 1.87
N LEU A 113 -1.68 -0.72 2.13
CA LEU A 113 -2.65 0.07 1.39
C LEU A 113 -1.89 1.13 0.61
N HIS A 114 -2.06 1.14 -0.71
CA HIS A 114 -1.57 2.21 -1.57
C HIS A 114 -2.54 3.38 -1.50
N LEU A 115 -2.09 4.52 -1.03
CA LEU A 115 -2.80 5.80 -1.16
C LEU A 115 -2.20 6.55 -2.32
N LEU A 116 -3.02 6.80 -3.32
CA LEU A 116 -2.64 7.42 -4.59
C LEU A 116 -3.38 8.73 -4.76
N PRO A 117 -2.75 9.89 -4.49
CA PRO A 117 -3.34 11.17 -4.84
C PRO A 117 -3.61 11.26 -6.34
N ARG A 118 -4.81 11.74 -6.72
CA ARG A 118 -5.27 11.80 -8.10
C ARG A 118 -5.35 13.23 -8.60
N ARG A 119 -5.07 13.40 -9.88
CA ARG A 119 -5.14 14.69 -10.59
C ARG A 119 -5.72 14.48 -11.97
N ARG A 120 -6.20 15.56 -12.57
CA ARG A 120 -6.61 15.50 -13.98
C ARG A 120 -5.42 15.10 -14.84
N GLN A 121 -5.63 14.15 -15.73
CA GLN A 121 -4.59 13.67 -16.68
C GLN A 121 -3.33 13.11 -16.01
N ASP A 122 -3.46 12.48 -14.85
CA ASP A 122 -2.32 11.89 -14.11
C ASP A 122 -1.76 10.62 -14.77
N GLY A 123 -2.39 10.12 -15.81
CA GLY A 123 -1.94 8.94 -16.53
C GLY A 123 -2.09 7.61 -15.78
N LEU A 124 -2.79 7.60 -14.64
CA LEU A 124 -3.01 6.39 -13.84
C LEU A 124 -4.36 5.75 -14.21
N PRO A 125 -4.39 4.72 -15.08
CA PRO A 125 -5.62 4.04 -15.44
C PRO A 125 -6.17 3.25 -14.25
N LEU A 126 -7.48 3.17 -14.17
CA LEU A 126 -8.20 2.25 -13.30
C LEU A 126 -8.98 1.28 -14.20
N PRO A 127 -9.16 0.00 -13.80
CA PRO A 127 -9.80 -1.00 -14.65
C PRO A 127 -11.22 -0.64 -15.13
N TRP A 128 -11.90 0.22 -14.40
CA TRP A 128 -13.27 0.69 -14.71
C TRP A 128 -13.32 2.14 -15.24
N ALA A 129 -12.17 2.81 -15.33
CA ALA A 129 -12.14 4.15 -15.90
C ALA A 129 -12.14 4.07 -17.44
N PRO A 130 -12.89 4.94 -18.15
CA PRO A 130 -12.75 5.03 -19.59
C PRO A 130 -11.30 5.38 -19.96
N GLU A 131 -10.80 4.78 -21.06
CA GLU A 131 -9.49 5.14 -21.61
C GLU A 131 -9.43 6.66 -21.79
N PRO A 132 -8.38 7.34 -21.32
CA PRO A 132 -8.22 8.76 -21.56
C PRO A 132 -8.16 8.99 -23.07
N ASN A 133 -9.00 9.89 -23.59
CA ASN A 133 -9.01 10.24 -25.00
C ASN A 133 -7.61 10.76 -25.37
N ARG A 134 -6.93 10.08 -26.30
CA ARG A 134 -5.56 10.41 -26.74
C ARG A 134 -5.42 11.82 -27.32
N GLN A 135 -6.51 12.53 -27.52
CA GLN A 135 -6.53 13.89 -28.07
C GLN A 135 -6.30 14.98 -27.01
N ASP A 136 -6.40 14.66 -25.69
CA ASP A 136 -6.24 15.62 -24.61
C ASP A 136 -4.80 15.66 -24.02
N SER A 137 -3.85 14.94 -24.61
CA SER A 137 -2.50 14.79 -24.08
C SER A 137 -1.48 15.84 -24.55
N ALA A 138 -1.93 16.99 -25.04
CA ALA A 138 -1.06 18.04 -25.56
C ALA A 138 -0.90 19.25 -24.61
N GLU A 139 -0.44 19.02 -23.36
CA GLU A 139 0.22 20.06 -22.56
C GLU A 139 1.16 19.42 -21.51
N PRO A 140 2.46 19.73 -21.52
CA PRO A 140 3.39 19.22 -20.51
C PRO A 140 3.23 20.02 -19.21
N HIS A 141 2.55 19.43 -18.23
CA HIS A 141 2.46 20.06 -16.91
C HIS A 141 3.76 19.88 -16.14
N SER A 142 4.42 20.99 -15.84
CA SER A 142 5.64 21.04 -15.08
C SER A 142 5.43 20.48 -13.67
N VAL A 143 6.26 19.53 -13.27
CA VAL A 143 6.30 18.91 -11.91
C VAL A 143 6.71 19.89 -10.80
N SER A 144 6.87 21.17 -11.11
CA SER A 144 7.44 22.20 -10.24
C SER A 144 6.56 22.59 -9.04
N ALA A 145 5.22 22.54 -9.18
CA ALA A 145 4.32 23.05 -8.14
C ALA A 145 4.16 22.14 -6.91
N ILE A 146 4.37 20.83 -7.07
CA ILE A 146 4.13 19.84 -6.01
C ILE A 146 5.34 19.70 -5.09
N SER A 147 6.54 19.92 -5.62
CA SER A 147 7.77 19.94 -4.80
C SER A 147 7.73 21.01 -3.71
N HIS A 148 6.98 22.09 -3.92
CA HIS A 148 6.91 23.19 -2.97
C HIS A 148 5.97 22.89 -1.80
N TRP A 149 4.87 22.17 -2.04
CA TRP A 149 3.90 21.81 -1.01
C TRP A 149 4.45 20.73 -0.06
N ILE A 150 5.09 19.69 -0.61
CA ILE A 150 5.73 18.63 0.19
C ILE A 150 6.91 19.16 1.01
N LYS A 151 7.67 20.14 0.47
CA LYS A 151 8.77 20.77 1.23
C LYS A 151 8.31 21.61 2.43
N ARG A 152 7.14 22.24 2.34
CA ARG A 152 6.71 23.20 3.37
C ARG A 152 6.19 22.56 4.64
N GLU A 153 5.55 21.38 4.56
CA GLU A 153 4.96 20.73 5.74
C GLU A 153 5.79 19.60 6.35
N TYR A 154 6.70 19.00 5.57
CA TYR A 154 7.45 17.82 6.04
C TYR A 154 8.93 18.05 6.33
N TYR A 155 9.48 19.24 5.99
CA TYR A 155 10.91 19.54 6.23
C TYR A 155 11.19 20.62 7.26
N CYS A 156 10.19 21.31 7.80
CA CYS A 156 10.39 22.34 8.82
C CYS A 156 9.97 21.88 10.22
N GLY A 157 10.55 20.80 10.72
CA GLY A 157 10.34 20.29 12.07
C GLY A 157 11.62 19.70 12.65
N GLY A 158 12.69 20.47 12.70
CA GLY A 158 13.94 19.99 13.26
C GLY A 158 15.03 21.07 13.32
N ALA A 159 14.82 22.11 14.11
CA ALA A 159 15.92 22.89 14.66
C ALA A 159 15.39 23.71 15.84
N GLY A 160 15.93 23.47 17.01
CA GLY A 160 15.71 24.38 18.14
C GLY A 160 15.88 23.77 19.51
N VAL A 161 17.12 23.73 19.98
CA VAL A 161 17.65 23.83 21.34
C VAL A 161 17.31 22.67 22.28
#